data_96416c1315ef2e6158c82012b89892c2
#
_entry.id   96416c1315ef2e6158c82012b89892c2
#
_cell.length_a   1.000
_cell.length_b   1.000
_cell.length_c   1.000
_cell.angle_alpha   90.00
_cell.angle_beta   90.00
_cell.angle_gamma   90.00
#
_symmetry.space_group_name_H-M   'P 1'
#
loop_
_entity.id
_entity.type
_entity.pdbx_description
1 polymer ?
#
loop_
_entity_poly.entity_id
_entity_poly.type
_entity_poly.pdbx_seq_one_letter_code
_entity_poly.pdbx_strand_id
1 'polypeptide(L)'
;MSTFCQHRARVFAGLWLATLLVSTLVLRAADSTNLTVHATDDPHPSGEGPTRLGQSTRVVLNTNAPVVTAGETNAPAQKSFTWRVAWEGWNGLQLEAVQRTPLTDPLESLGMTPKGTGPLSYLHLEQVKLSGKFGARLEVDGAAFVTTGDLTGFDPGIQLRRLRVFAGGDCILVLPLSYYIELGYGAGKFYLNQSTLTFPAGKYLGTLQVGQFQAPMGLENITSSRDIAFMEPAAPIQAIAPGIEAGAQIGKPIFDQRATWALGLFAPGAGAQEYGNASQNFGSAVGRLTWLPEYHPDQDNPAENRILHLGLSANFLYSASSSVRYQSRPESYIAPTIIDTGELNANSAATFGLEAAWVNGPFSVQGEFLRSNVGEYDVGDLAFYGYYAYVSWYLTGESRPYNPVAGAFKRLIPRHSVGHGGLGAVELTCRLSHTDLTDGYVQGGRLTMLMAGVNWYLQPHIRWMFNYGNGHISGGPNDGNMFIFQTRIGVDF
;
A
#
# COMPACT_ATOMS: atom_id res chain seq x y z
N MET A 1 14.03 34.53 16.65
CA MET A 1 12.89 33.60 16.71
C MET A 1 11.82 33.82 15.62
N SER A 2 11.87 34.82 14.78
CA SER A 2 10.83 35.11 13.76
C SER A 2 11.15 34.60 12.33
N THR A 3 12.37 34.32 11.99
CA THR A 3 12.79 33.91 10.61
C THR A 3 12.71 32.40 10.37
N PHE A 4 12.70 31.60 11.40
CA PHE A 4 12.64 30.13 11.29
C PHE A 4 11.19 29.61 11.06
N CYS A 5 10.19 30.39 11.44
CA CYS A 5 8.77 30.06 11.27
C CYS A 5 8.26 30.28 9.82
N GLN A 6 8.84 31.23 9.11
CA GLN A 6 8.41 31.57 7.74
C GLN A 6 8.92 30.59 6.68
N HIS A 7 10.01 29.86 6.94
CA HIS A 7 10.53 28.86 5.98
C HIS A 7 9.72 27.55 6.03
N ARG A 8 9.20 27.18 7.20
CA ARG A 8 8.33 26.00 7.37
C ARG A 8 6.98 26.15 6.65
N ALA A 9 6.40 27.34 6.64
CA ALA A 9 5.14 27.60 5.96
C ALA A 9 5.24 27.48 4.43
N ARG A 10 6.40 27.72 3.83
CA ARG A 10 6.58 27.69 2.35
C ARG A 10 6.74 26.30 1.76
N VAL A 11 7.34 25.36 2.51
CA VAL A 11 7.48 23.97 2.07
C VAL A 11 6.16 23.21 2.19
N PHE A 12 5.38 23.47 3.26
CA PHE A 12 4.02 22.93 3.42
C PHE A 12 3.03 23.51 2.40
N ALA A 13 3.15 24.78 2.06
CA ALA A 13 2.30 25.40 1.04
C ALA A 13 2.53 24.79 -0.35
N GLY A 14 3.74 24.36 -0.69
CA GLY A 14 4.06 23.71 -1.95
C GLY A 14 3.43 22.33 -2.12
N LEU A 15 3.40 21.51 -1.09
CA LEU A 15 2.75 20.18 -1.12
C LEU A 15 1.21 20.31 -1.13
N TRP A 16 0.66 21.26 -0.37
CA TRP A 16 -0.78 21.55 -0.38
C TRP A 16 -1.25 22.14 -1.70
N LEU A 17 -0.42 22.97 -2.37
CA LEU A 17 -0.74 23.51 -3.69
C LEU A 17 -0.80 22.42 -4.77
N ALA A 18 0.07 21.43 -4.72
CA ALA A 18 0.04 20.31 -5.67
C ALA A 18 -1.22 19.45 -5.50
N THR A 19 -1.64 19.19 -4.28
CA THR A 19 -2.85 18.41 -3.98
C THR A 19 -4.13 19.21 -4.28
N LEU A 20 -4.14 20.53 -4.00
CA LEU A 20 -5.25 21.41 -4.35
C LEU A 20 -5.32 21.68 -5.88
N LEU A 21 -4.19 21.71 -6.58
CA LEU A 21 -4.18 21.87 -8.04
C LEU A 21 -4.78 20.65 -8.76
N VAL A 22 -4.53 19.45 -8.28
CA VAL A 22 -5.14 18.23 -8.84
C VAL A 22 -6.63 18.20 -8.54
N SER A 23 -7.05 18.52 -7.33
CA SER A 23 -8.48 18.50 -6.95
C SER A 23 -9.26 19.68 -7.56
N THR A 24 -8.67 20.87 -7.71
CA THR A 24 -9.32 22.01 -8.36
C THR A 24 -9.32 21.92 -9.89
N LEU A 25 -8.34 21.23 -10.49
CA LEU A 25 -8.37 20.90 -11.92
C LEU A 25 -9.47 19.90 -12.26
N VAL A 26 -9.69 18.90 -11.40
CA VAL A 26 -10.77 17.92 -11.57
C VAL A 26 -12.14 18.57 -11.35
N LEU A 27 -12.31 19.44 -10.34
CA LEU A 27 -13.57 20.14 -10.06
C LEU A 27 -13.90 21.24 -11.07
N ARG A 28 -12.92 22.00 -11.58
CA ARG A 28 -13.17 23.01 -12.63
C ARG A 28 -13.40 22.41 -14.02
N ALA A 29 -12.87 21.22 -14.30
CA ALA A 29 -13.19 20.50 -15.54
C ALA A 29 -14.64 19.99 -15.54
N ALA A 30 -15.24 19.74 -14.38
CA ALA A 30 -16.62 19.29 -14.28
C ALA A 30 -17.68 20.40 -14.46
N ASP A 31 -17.32 21.65 -14.15
CA ASP A 31 -18.30 22.77 -14.15
C ASP A 31 -18.45 23.50 -15.51
N SER A 32 -17.60 23.21 -16.51
CA SER A 32 -17.58 23.95 -17.78
C SER A 32 -17.83 23.11 -19.05
N THR A 33 -18.28 21.86 -18.94
CA THR A 33 -18.40 20.98 -20.10
C THR A 33 -19.83 20.53 -20.37
N ASN A 34 -20.34 20.88 -21.55
CA ASN A 34 -21.45 20.14 -22.16
C ASN A 34 -20.96 18.74 -22.52
N LEU A 35 -21.32 17.74 -21.71
CA LEU A 35 -20.90 16.37 -21.86
C LEU A 35 -21.70 15.72 -23.00
N THR A 36 -21.10 15.51 -24.16
CA THR A 36 -21.69 14.68 -25.21
C THR A 36 -21.00 13.31 -25.19
N VAL A 37 -21.73 12.28 -24.86
CA VAL A 37 -21.26 10.90 -24.85
C VAL A 37 -21.55 10.27 -26.20
N HIS A 38 -20.53 9.96 -26.97
CA HIS A 38 -20.65 9.15 -28.19
C HIS A 38 -20.10 7.76 -27.92
N ALA A 39 -20.95 6.73 -27.98
CA ALA A 39 -20.53 5.34 -28.02
C ALA A 39 -20.23 5.00 -29.51
N THR A 40 -19.01 4.62 -29.81
CA THR A 40 -18.65 4.08 -31.15
C THR A 40 -18.51 2.57 -31.01
N ASP A 41 -19.39 1.83 -31.68
CA ASP A 41 -19.22 0.40 -31.92
C ASP A 41 -18.28 0.24 -33.12
N ASP A 42 -17.11 -0.34 -32.91
CA ASP A 42 -16.22 -0.78 -34.00
C ASP A 42 -16.79 -2.07 -34.61
N PRO A 43 -16.98 -2.17 -35.95
CA PRO A 43 -17.46 -3.38 -36.58
C PRO A 43 -16.34 -4.46 -36.62
N HIS A 44 -16.56 -5.57 -35.95
CA HIS A 44 -15.74 -6.75 -36.08
C HIS A 44 -16.04 -7.50 -37.39
N PRO A 45 -15.02 -8.04 -38.07
CA PRO A 45 -15.23 -9.00 -39.16
C PRO A 45 -15.72 -10.37 -38.61
N SER A 46 -16.70 -10.92 -39.27
CA SER A 46 -17.40 -12.15 -38.99
C SER A 46 -16.48 -13.37 -38.81
N GLY A 47 -16.57 -14.01 -37.62
CA GLY A 47 -15.99 -15.32 -37.34
C GLY A 47 -16.60 -15.87 -36.05
N GLU A 48 -17.36 -16.97 -36.20
CA GLU A 48 -18.12 -17.61 -35.13
C GLU A 48 -17.21 -18.12 -33.99
N GLY A 49 -17.50 -17.73 -32.76
CA GLY A 49 -16.91 -18.24 -31.52
C GLY A 49 -17.69 -17.76 -30.31
N PRO A 50 -17.71 -18.44 -29.15
CA PRO A 50 -18.67 -18.23 -28.09
C PRO A 50 -18.51 -16.88 -27.41
N THR A 51 -19.64 -16.28 -27.11
CA THR A 51 -19.91 -14.99 -26.47
C THR A 51 -18.97 -14.69 -25.29
N ARG A 52 -18.01 -13.80 -25.48
CA ARG A 52 -17.26 -13.15 -24.39
C ARG A 52 -18.09 -11.99 -23.83
N LEU A 53 -18.58 -12.14 -22.62
CA LEU A 53 -19.00 -11.02 -21.78
C LEU A 53 -17.74 -10.26 -21.34
N GLY A 54 -17.43 -9.18 -22.03
CA GLY A 54 -16.28 -8.33 -21.72
C GLY A 54 -16.06 -7.32 -22.83
N GLN A 55 -17.10 -6.60 -23.26
CA GLN A 55 -16.91 -5.45 -24.15
C GLN A 55 -16.33 -4.29 -23.35
N SER A 56 -15.11 -3.89 -23.69
CA SER A 56 -14.53 -2.63 -23.22
C SER A 56 -15.29 -1.50 -23.92
N THR A 57 -16.12 -0.77 -23.17
CA THR A 57 -16.75 0.44 -23.69
C THR A 57 -15.72 1.56 -23.67
N ARG A 58 -15.29 1.99 -24.85
CA ARG A 58 -14.36 3.11 -24.99
C ARG A 58 -15.18 4.40 -25.04
N VAL A 59 -15.11 5.22 -24.02
CA VAL A 59 -15.75 6.53 -23.98
C VAL A 59 -14.71 7.59 -24.32
N VAL A 60 -14.88 8.32 -25.41
CA VAL A 60 -14.02 9.44 -25.79
C VAL A 60 -14.72 10.72 -25.34
N LEU A 61 -14.17 11.39 -24.34
CA LEU A 61 -14.65 12.70 -23.92
C LEU A 61 -13.93 13.76 -24.78
N ASN A 62 -14.67 14.42 -25.65
CA ASN A 62 -14.14 15.49 -26.49
C ASN A 62 -14.58 16.84 -25.90
N THR A 63 -13.67 17.50 -25.19
CA THR A 63 -13.92 18.84 -24.67
C THR A 63 -13.55 19.87 -25.74
N ASN A 64 -14.42 20.07 -26.72
CA ASN A 64 -14.33 21.23 -27.63
C ASN A 64 -15.02 22.42 -26.95
N ALA A 65 -14.23 23.35 -26.44
CA ALA A 65 -14.76 24.68 -26.14
C ALA A 65 -15.30 25.29 -27.44
N PRO A 66 -16.45 26.00 -27.43
CA PRO A 66 -16.99 26.62 -28.63
C PRO A 66 -15.96 27.61 -29.22
N VAL A 67 -15.69 27.47 -30.50
CA VAL A 67 -14.91 28.43 -31.26
C VAL A 67 -15.74 29.72 -31.30
N VAL A 68 -15.42 30.67 -30.44
CA VAL A 68 -15.91 32.05 -30.60
C VAL A 68 -15.06 32.64 -31.70
N THR A 69 -15.65 32.79 -32.86
CA THR A 69 -15.11 33.65 -33.93
C THR A 69 -15.23 35.08 -33.46
N ALA A 70 -14.19 35.60 -32.84
CA ALA A 70 -14.00 37.03 -32.58
C ALA A 70 -12.71 37.45 -33.24
N GLY A 71 -12.79 38.65 -33.84
CA GLY A 71 -11.71 39.22 -34.60
C GLY A 71 -10.37 39.28 -33.87
N GLU A 72 -9.34 39.33 -34.67
CA GLU A 72 -7.93 39.41 -34.38
C GLU A 72 -7.56 40.07 -33.05
N THR A 73 -7.28 39.24 -32.05
CA THR A 73 -6.46 39.59 -30.89
C THR A 73 -5.43 38.49 -30.69
N ASN A 74 -4.16 38.86 -30.55
CA ASN A 74 -3.02 37.99 -30.28
C ASN A 74 -3.15 37.31 -28.90
N ALA A 75 -4.09 36.39 -28.75
CA ALA A 75 -4.17 35.53 -27.55
C ALA A 75 -3.31 34.30 -27.80
N PRO A 76 -2.51 33.85 -26.81
CA PRO A 76 -1.71 32.62 -26.93
C PRO A 76 -2.62 31.44 -27.20
N ALA A 77 -2.25 30.60 -28.18
CA ALA A 77 -3.00 29.41 -28.57
C ALA A 77 -3.34 28.54 -27.32
N GLN A 78 -4.62 28.40 -27.09
CA GLN A 78 -5.13 27.65 -25.94
C GLN A 78 -4.81 26.15 -26.16
N LYS A 79 -3.97 25.59 -25.30
CA LYS A 79 -3.59 24.16 -25.35
C LYS A 79 -4.80 23.31 -25.08
N SER A 80 -5.20 22.47 -26.01
CA SER A 80 -6.31 21.53 -25.83
C SER A 80 -5.81 20.17 -25.39
N PHE A 81 -6.46 19.58 -24.41
CA PHE A 81 -6.21 18.22 -23.95
C PHE A 81 -7.36 17.31 -24.38
N THR A 82 -7.04 16.14 -24.87
CA THR A 82 -8.02 15.07 -25.11
C THR A 82 -7.85 14.02 -24.03
N TRP A 83 -8.90 13.79 -23.27
CA TRP A 83 -8.95 12.72 -22.29
C TRP A 83 -9.49 11.44 -22.93
N ARG A 84 -8.78 10.34 -22.77
CA ARG A 84 -9.29 9.02 -23.07
C ARG A 84 -9.60 8.32 -21.78
N VAL A 85 -10.83 7.85 -21.66
CA VAL A 85 -11.31 7.10 -20.51
C VAL A 85 -11.61 5.69 -20.99
N ALA A 86 -10.98 4.70 -20.41
CA ALA A 86 -11.25 3.30 -20.71
C ALA A 86 -11.61 2.57 -19.42
N TRP A 87 -12.73 1.86 -19.44
CA TRP A 87 -13.10 0.92 -18.39
C TRP A 87 -12.56 -0.47 -18.75
N GLU A 88 -11.61 -1.00 -17.96
CA GLU A 88 -11.03 -2.32 -18.16
C GLU A 88 -11.65 -3.37 -17.24
N GLY A 89 -12.94 -3.27 -17.00
CA GLY A 89 -13.67 -4.18 -16.11
C GLY A 89 -13.14 -4.08 -14.68
N TRP A 90 -12.78 -5.21 -14.09
CA TRP A 90 -12.25 -5.29 -12.73
C TRP A 90 -10.84 -4.69 -12.55
N ASN A 91 -10.16 -4.32 -13.63
CA ASN A 91 -8.87 -3.61 -13.56
C ASN A 91 -9.02 -2.10 -13.30
N GLY A 92 -10.26 -1.63 -13.21
CA GLY A 92 -10.58 -0.24 -12.89
C GLY A 92 -10.69 0.67 -14.11
N LEU A 93 -10.87 1.95 -13.82
CA LEU A 93 -10.97 3.01 -14.82
C LEU A 93 -9.59 3.54 -15.16
N GLN A 94 -9.23 3.55 -16.45
CA GLN A 94 -8.01 4.18 -16.93
C GLN A 94 -8.31 5.55 -17.52
N LEU A 95 -7.49 6.52 -17.16
CA LEU A 95 -7.51 7.88 -17.73
C LEU A 95 -6.19 8.17 -18.43
N GLU A 96 -6.26 8.58 -19.69
CA GLU A 96 -5.11 9.05 -20.45
C GLU A 96 -5.39 10.47 -20.97
N ALA A 97 -4.57 11.43 -20.55
CA ALA A 97 -4.61 12.78 -21.10
C ALA A 97 -3.55 12.91 -22.20
N VAL A 98 -3.97 13.19 -23.41
CA VAL A 98 -3.09 13.43 -24.55
C VAL A 98 -3.21 14.88 -24.94
N GLN A 99 -2.12 15.64 -24.80
CA GLN A 99 -2.07 17.00 -25.32
C GLN A 99 -1.97 16.96 -26.85
N ARG A 100 -2.89 17.62 -27.56
CA ARG A 100 -2.74 17.89 -28.97
C ARG A 100 -1.97 19.17 -29.15
N THR A 101 -0.78 19.12 -29.70
CA THR A 101 -0.08 20.31 -30.23
C THR A 101 -0.72 20.70 -31.53
N PRO A 102 -1.18 21.96 -31.71
CA PRO A 102 -1.53 22.45 -33.04
C PRO A 102 -0.25 22.50 -33.89
N LEU A 103 -0.23 21.80 -35.00
CA LEU A 103 0.83 21.87 -36.02
C LEU A 103 0.76 23.20 -36.76
N THR A 104 1.13 24.34 -36.16
CA THR A 104 1.00 25.62 -36.80
C THR A 104 2.29 26.43 -36.87
N ASP A 105 3.40 26.02 -36.25
CA ASP A 105 4.67 26.73 -36.43
C ASP A 105 5.86 25.74 -36.41
N PRO A 106 6.59 25.61 -37.57
CA PRO A 106 7.77 24.79 -37.67
C PRO A 106 8.92 25.21 -36.74
N LEU A 107 8.95 26.50 -36.32
CA LEU A 107 9.97 27.03 -35.41
C LEU A 107 9.62 26.77 -33.93
N GLU A 108 8.35 26.71 -33.60
CA GLU A 108 7.90 26.26 -32.27
C GLU A 108 8.16 24.75 -32.04
N SER A 109 8.11 23.94 -33.09
CA SER A 109 8.44 22.50 -33.02
C SER A 109 9.93 22.23 -32.78
N LEU A 110 10.79 23.23 -32.98
CA LEU A 110 12.24 23.18 -32.78
C LEU A 110 12.68 23.83 -31.46
N GLY A 111 11.75 24.31 -30.63
CA GLY A 111 12.08 24.91 -29.32
C GLY A 111 12.86 26.22 -29.38
N MET A 112 12.79 26.96 -30.52
CA MET A 112 13.68 28.09 -30.78
C MET A 112 13.05 29.46 -30.57
N THR A 113 11.86 29.59 -30.03
CA THR A 113 11.27 30.92 -29.74
C THR A 113 11.28 31.21 -28.24
N PRO A 114 12.09 32.19 -27.79
CA PRO A 114 12.07 32.62 -26.40
C PRO A 114 10.84 33.51 -26.15
N LYS A 115 9.83 33.02 -25.49
CA LYS A 115 8.69 33.82 -25.01
C LYS A 115 8.54 33.73 -23.51
N GLY A 116 8.90 34.78 -22.82
CA GLY A 116 8.60 35.00 -21.41
C GLY A 116 9.82 35.41 -20.58
N THR A 117 9.60 36.29 -19.64
CA THR A 117 10.64 36.88 -18.77
C THR A 117 10.66 36.32 -17.35
N GLY A 118 9.99 35.17 -17.07
CA GLY A 118 9.94 34.55 -15.75
C GLY A 118 10.80 33.30 -15.64
N PRO A 119 11.21 32.91 -14.42
CA PRO A 119 12.06 31.72 -14.19
C PRO A 119 11.44 30.40 -14.63
N LEU A 120 10.13 30.34 -14.86
CA LEU A 120 9.40 29.17 -15.37
C LEU A 120 9.23 29.21 -16.91
N SER A 121 9.62 30.29 -17.60
CA SER A 121 9.49 30.41 -19.03
C SER A 121 10.46 29.54 -19.83
N TYR A 122 11.47 28.97 -19.15
CA TYR A 122 12.40 28.03 -19.76
C TYR A 122 11.91 26.56 -19.70
N LEU A 123 10.80 26.29 -18.99
CA LEU A 123 10.20 24.96 -18.94
C LEU A 123 9.24 24.81 -20.12
N HIS A 124 9.74 24.40 -21.27
CA HIS A 124 8.91 23.98 -22.39
C HIS A 124 8.26 22.63 -22.04
N LEU A 125 7.04 22.68 -21.52
CA LEU A 125 6.20 21.50 -21.33
C LEU A 125 5.60 21.09 -22.69
N GLU A 126 6.41 20.48 -23.55
CA GLU A 126 5.98 20.07 -24.88
C GLU A 126 4.99 18.93 -24.88
N GLN A 127 5.05 18.06 -23.87
CA GLN A 127 4.11 16.94 -23.72
C GLN A 127 3.85 16.66 -22.23
N VAL A 128 2.62 16.83 -21.79
CA VAL A 128 2.15 16.24 -20.54
C VAL A 128 1.44 14.93 -20.88
N LYS A 129 2.03 13.82 -20.49
CA LYS A 129 1.38 12.52 -20.57
C LYS A 129 1.01 12.09 -19.17
N LEU A 130 -0.28 11.93 -18.92
CA LEU A 130 -0.82 11.44 -17.65
C LEU A 130 -1.58 10.16 -17.93
N SER A 131 -1.17 9.06 -17.29
CA SER A 131 -1.92 7.82 -17.23
C SER A 131 -2.36 7.56 -15.81
N GLY A 132 -3.51 6.92 -15.59
CA GLY A 132 -3.96 6.64 -14.26
C GLY A 132 -4.96 5.50 -14.19
N LYS A 133 -4.96 4.83 -13.05
CA LYS A 133 -5.95 3.85 -12.65
C LYS A 133 -6.64 4.34 -11.39
N PHE A 134 -7.95 4.15 -11.35
CA PHE A 134 -8.77 4.37 -10.16
C PHE A 134 -9.28 3.03 -9.68
N GLY A 135 -9.38 2.88 -8.38
CA GLY A 135 -9.97 1.69 -7.81
C GLY A 135 -10.52 1.97 -6.42
N ALA A 136 -11.25 1.01 -5.90
CA ALA A 136 -11.78 1.06 -4.56
C ALA A 136 -11.64 -0.29 -3.88
N ARG A 137 -11.72 -0.28 -2.55
CA ARG A 137 -11.67 -1.46 -1.69
C ARG A 137 -12.66 -1.33 -0.57
N LEU A 138 -13.43 -2.39 -0.36
CA LEU A 138 -14.36 -2.55 0.76
C LEU A 138 -14.02 -3.84 1.50
N GLU A 139 -13.89 -3.75 2.83
CA GLU A 139 -13.75 -4.92 3.71
C GLU A 139 -14.67 -4.78 4.90
N VAL A 140 -15.43 -5.84 5.15
CA VAL A 140 -16.32 -5.97 6.32
C VAL A 140 -15.86 -7.16 7.14
N ASP A 141 -15.64 -6.92 8.43
CA ASP A 141 -15.24 -7.94 9.40
C ASP A 141 -16.39 -8.24 10.35
N GLY A 142 -16.49 -9.52 10.74
CA GLY A 142 -17.27 -9.98 11.88
C GLY A 142 -16.37 -10.79 12.81
N ALA A 143 -16.54 -10.66 14.12
CA ALA A 143 -15.81 -11.44 15.10
C ALA A 143 -16.68 -11.80 16.30
N ALA A 144 -16.40 -12.97 16.89
CA ALA A 144 -16.91 -13.42 18.17
C ALA A 144 -15.78 -14.01 19.01
N PHE A 145 -15.89 -13.84 20.33
CA PHE A 145 -14.83 -14.17 21.27
C PHE A 145 -15.36 -14.99 22.42
N VAL A 146 -14.53 -15.88 22.94
CA VAL A 146 -14.71 -16.54 24.24
C VAL A 146 -13.42 -16.35 25.00
N THR A 147 -13.49 -15.74 26.18
CA THR A 147 -12.31 -15.42 27.00
C THR A 147 -12.42 -16.05 28.40
N THR A 148 -11.27 -16.30 29.01
CA THR A 148 -11.13 -16.73 30.39
C THR A 148 -10.05 -15.90 31.07
N GLY A 149 -10.02 -15.88 32.42
CA GLY A 149 -9.09 -15.05 33.18
C GLY A 149 -9.57 -13.62 33.27
N ASP A 150 -8.64 -12.65 33.26
CA ASP A 150 -8.92 -11.23 33.48
C ASP A 150 -9.16 -10.45 32.17
N LEU A 151 -9.43 -11.16 31.07
CA LEU A 151 -9.60 -10.55 29.75
C LEU A 151 -10.98 -9.87 29.63
N THR A 152 -11.00 -8.59 29.34
CA THR A 152 -12.19 -7.75 29.17
C THR A 152 -12.20 -7.02 27.83
N GLY A 153 -13.37 -6.51 27.42
CA GLY A 153 -13.52 -5.72 26.18
C GLY A 153 -13.55 -6.56 24.90
N PHE A 154 -13.79 -7.86 25.00
CA PHE A 154 -13.92 -8.78 23.87
C PHE A 154 -15.39 -8.94 23.46
N ASP A 155 -15.99 -7.86 23.01
CA ASP A 155 -17.39 -7.88 22.57
C ASP A 155 -17.48 -8.36 21.10
N PRO A 156 -18.43 -9.27 20.80
CA PRO A 156 -18.67 -9.67 19.42
C PRO A 156 -19.21 -8.51 18.63
N GLY A 157 -18.82 -8.43 17.35
CA GLY A 157 -19.25 -7.31 16.53
C GLY A 157 -19.04 -7.51 15.04
N ILE A 158 -19.63 -6.58 14.29
CA ILE A 158 -19.43 -6.41 12.85
C ILE A 158 -18.89 -5.01 12.62
N GLN A 159 -17.87 -4.88 11.78
CA GLN A 159 -17.22 -3.60 11.52
C GLN A 159 -16.89 -3.43 10.05
N LEU A 160 -17.07 -2.20 9.54
CA LEU A 160 -16.45 -1.78 8.29
C LEU A 160 -14.95 -1.60 8.55
N ARG A 161 -14.16 -2.61 8.16
CA ARG A 161 -12.72 -2.64 8.42
C ARG A 161 -11.96 -1.65 7.56
N ARG A 162 -12.27 -1.63 6.27
CA ARG A 162 -11.66 -0.71 5.31
C ARG A 162 -12.65 -0.32 4.24
N LEU A 163 -12.77 0.98 4.01
CA LEU A 163 -13.30 1.55 2.79
C LEU A 163 -12.20 2.47 2.25
N ARG A 164 -11.66 2.14 1.09
CA ARG A 164 -10.57 2.88 0.48
C ARG A 164 -10.86 3.18 -0.97
N VAL A 165 -10.45 4.34 -1.44
CA VAL A 165 -10.41 4.72 -2.84
C VAL A 165 -9.00 5.12 -3.18
N PHE A 166 -8.52 4.73 -4.35
CA PHE A 166 -7.15 5.03 -4.75
C PHE A 166 -7.07 5.46 -6.20
N ALA A 167 -6.05 6.28 -6.48
CA ALA A 167 -5.65 6.65 -7.82
C ALA A 167 -4.14 6.51 -7.92
N GLY A 168 -3.65 6.01 -9.04
CA GLY A 168 -2.22 5.89 -9.27
C GLY A 168 -1.91 5.73 -10.74
N GLY A 169 -0.73 6.18 -11.15
CA GLY A 169 -0.32 6.12 -12.54
C GLY A 169 0.99 6.82 -12.79
N ASP A 170 1.28 7.06 -14.06
CA ASP A 170 2.50 7.70 -14.51
C ASP A 170 2.21 9.07 -15.06
N CYS A 171 3.10 10.00 -14.80
CA CYS A 171 3.05 11.37 -15.31
C CYS A 171 4.41 11.74 -15.90
N ILE A 172 4.42 12.33 -17.07
CA ILE A 172 5.59 12.96 -17.67
C ILE A 172 5.32 14.45 -17.68
N LEU A 173 5.97 15.19 -16.81
CA LEU A 173 5.98 16.65 -16.80
C LEU A 173 7.33 17.15 -17.34
N VAL A 174 8.30 17.34 -16.45
CA VAL A 174 9.71 17.64 -16.76
C VAL A 174 10.54 16.35 -16.67
N LEU A 175 10.18 15.52 -15.69
CA LEU A 175 10.77 14.19 -15.46
C LEU A 175 9.64 13.17 -15.44
N PRO A 176 9.90 11.92 -15.88
CA PRO A 176 8.96 10.83 -15.67
C PRO A 176 8.80 10.60 -14.17
N LEU A 177 7.57 10.49 -13.70
CA LEU A 177 7.26 10.16 -12.32
C LEU A 177 6.02 9.26 -12.26
N SER A 178 5.96 8.41 -11.26
CA SER A 178 4.74 7.69 -10.91
C SER A 178 4.14 8.31 -9.65
N TYR A 179 2.81 8.36 -9.59
CA TYR A 179 2.09 8.86 -8.43
C TYR A 179 1.11 7.80 -7.92
N TYR A 180 0.88 7.82 -6.62
CA TYR A 180 -0.15 7.01 -5.99
C TYR A 180 -0.74 7.78 -4.82
N ILE A 181 -2.07 7.76 -4.72
CA ILE A 181 -2.82 8.33 -3.60
C ILE A 181 -3.92 7.36 -3.19
N GLU A 182 -4.04 7.10 -1.90
CA GLU A 182 -5.09 6.25 -1.33
C GLU A 182 -5.72 6.95 -0.14
N LEU A 183 -7.02 7.20 -0.24
CA LEU A 183 -7.85 7.74 0.83
C LEU A 183 -8.63 6.60 1.47
N GLY A 184 -8.69 6.59 2.78
CA GLY A 184 -9.43 5.62 3.57
C GLY A 184 -10.53 6.26 4.39
N TYR A 185 -11.55 5.46 4.71
CA TYR A 185 -12.54 5.75 5.72
C TYR A 185 -12.60 4.59 6.72
N GLY A 186 -12.51 4.91 7.99
CA GLY A 186 -12.59 3.94 9.07
C GLY A 186 -12.82 4.64 10.40
N ALA A 187 -13.47 3.96 11.34
CA ALA A 187 -13.80 4.51 12.65
C ALA A 187 -14.51 5.89 12.60
N GLY A 188 -15.34 6.11 11.57
CA GLY A 188 -16.08 7.36 11.41
C GLY A 188 -15.29 8.53 10.81
N LYS A 189 -14.07 8.32 10.34
CA LYS A 189 -13.19 9.39 9.86
C LYS A 189 -12.57 9.04 8.51
N PHE A 190 -12.34 10.08 7.68
CA PHE A 190 -11.51 9.97 6.48
C PHE A 190 -10.04 10.19 6.85
N TYR A 191 -9.16 9.46 6.18
CA TYR A 191 -7.71 9.59 6.36
C TYR A 191 -6.96 9.36 5.05
N LEU A 192 -5.78 9.99 4.94
CA LEU A 192 -4.85 9.73 3.86
C LEU A 192 -4.06 8.47 4.24
N ASN A 193 -4.31 7.35 3.55
CA ASN A 193 -3.60 6.11 3.84
C ASN A 193 -2.20 6.13 3.23
N GLN A 194 -2.10 6.35 1.93
CA GLN A 194 -0.83 6.48 1.22
C GLN A 194 -0.89 7.64 0.24
N SER A 195 0.24 8.30 0.07
CA SER A 195 0.42 9.33 -0.96
C SER A 195 1.88 9.39 -1.35
N THR A 196 2.22 8.98 -2.57
CA THR A 196 3.62 8.87 -3.00
C THR A 196 3.84 9.46 -4.37
N LEU A 197 5.04 10.02 -4.52
CA LEU A 197 5.65 10.33 -5.82
C LEU A 197 6.91 9.49 -5.95
N THR A 198 7.07 8.80 -7.08
CA THR A 198 8.21 7.94 -7.36
C THR A 198 8.92 8.43 -8.60
N PHE A 199 10.21 8.70 -8.48
CA PHE A 199 11.07 9.21 -9.53
C PHE A 199 12.16 8.19 -9.88
N PRO A 200 12.60 8.08 -11.13
CA PRO A 200 13.81 7.36 -11.46
C PRO A 200 15.02 8.09 -10.85
N ALA A 201 15.82 7.39 -10.05
CA ALA A 201 17.03 7.90 -9.39
C ALA A 201 18.31 7.41 -10.08
N GLY A 202 18.21 6.94 -11.32
CA GLY A 202 19.30 6.48 -12.15
C GLY A 202 19.71 5.02 -11.93
N LYS A 203 20.68 4.58 -12.72
CA LYS A 203 21.09 3.17 -12.81
C LYS A 203 21.51 2.56 -11.47
N TYR A 204 22.17 3.34 -10.61
CA TYR A 204 22.73 2.83 -9.36
C TYR A 204 21.75 2.86 -8.20
N LEU A 205 20.96 3.93 -8.06
CA LEU A 205 20.05 4.13 -6.95
C LEU A 205 18.62 3.58 -7.22
N GLY A 206 18.29 3.33 -8.49
CA GLY A 206 17.01 2.79 -8.89
C GLY A 206 15.90 3.83 -8.89
N THR A 207 15.03 3.82 -7.90
CA THR A 207 13.93 4.78 -7.74
C THR A 207 14.04 5.54 -6.43
N LEU A 208 13.65 6.82 -6.44
CA LEU A 208 13.41 7.63 -5.26
C LEU A 208 11.89 7.74 -5.07
N GLN A 209 11.39 7.20 -3.97
CA GLN A 209 9.99 7.35 -3.56
C GLN A 209 9.93 8.34 -2.40
N VAL A 210 9.03 9.32 -2.48
CA VAL A 210 8.78 10.31 -1.43
C VAL A 210 7.30 10.38 -1.13
N GLY A 211 6.94 10.63 0.13
CA GLY A 211 5.56 10.75 0.57
C GLY A 211 5.25 9.94 1.82
N GLN A 212 4.03 9.46 1.92
CA GLN A 212 3.54 8.64 3.01
C GLN A 212 3.28 7.22 2.50
N PHE A 213 4.04 6.24 2.99
CA PHE A 213 3.95 4.85 2.54
C PHE A 213 4.53 3.89 3.58
N GLN A 214 4.37 2.58 3.34
CA GLN A 214 4.86 1.53 4.22
C GLN A 214 6.39 1.53 4.28
N ALA A 215 6.96 1.69 5.47
CA ALA A 215 8.40 1.62 5.68
C ALA A 215 8.93 0.20 5.33
N PRO A 216 10.10 0.07 4.68
CA PRO A 216 10.57 -1.20 4.12
C PRO A 216 11.17 -2.11 5.21
N MET A 217 10.32 -2.77 6.00
CA MET A 217 10.71 -3.73 7.03
C MET A 217 9.73 -4.88 7.12
N GLY A 218 10.23 -6.11 6.98
CA GLY A 218 9.45 -7.34 7.09
C GLY A 218 8.63 -7.70 5.84
N LEU A 219 8.49 -8.99 5.58
CA LEU A 219 7.79 -9.51 4.41
C LEU A 219 6.27 -9.35 4.53
N GLU A 220 5.68 -9.67 5.70
CA GLU A 220 4.24 -9.52 5.92
C GLU A 220 3.83 -8.05 5.95
N ASN A 221 4.69 -7.18 6.53
CA ASN A 221 4.46 -5.74 6.60
C ASN A 221 4.42 -5.07 5.21
N ILE A 222 5.31 -5.48 4.30
CA ILE A 222 5.37 -4.95 2.91
C ILE A 222 4.33 -5.60 2.01
N THR A 223 3.92 -6.83 2.29
CA THR A 223 2.84 -7.48 1.55
C THR A 223 1.54 -6.72 1.78
N SER A 224 0.86 -6.36 0.69
CA SER A 224 -0.44 -5.68 0.79
C SER A 224 -1.38 -6.45 1.71
N SER A 225 -2.10 -5.76 2.56
CA SER A 225 -3.11 -6.38 3.43
C SER A 225 -4.25 -7.09 2.66
N ARG A 226 -4.34 -6.92 1.33
CA ARG A 226 -5.20 -7.72 0.45
C ARG A 226 -4.64 -9.10 0.15
N ASP A 227 -3.32 -9.26 0.31
CA ASP A 227 -2.55 -10.38 -0.22
C ASP A 227 -1.89 -11.21 0.90
N ILE A 228 -2.02 -10.80 2.17
CA ILE A 228 -1.62 -11.59 3.34
C ILE A 228 -2.56 -12.78 3.55
N ALA A 229 -2.03 -13.85 4.15
CA ALA A 229 -2.78 -15.11 4.33
C ALA A 229 -3.84 -15.07 5.43
N PHE A 230 -3.73 -14.17 6.39
CA PHE A 230 -4.66 -13.97 7.51
C PHE A 230 -5.35 -12.63 7.44
N MET A 231 -6.46 -12.46 8.16
CA MET A 231 -7.23 -11.20 8.16
C MET A 231 -6.42 -10.02 8.67
N GLU A 232 -5.54 -10.24 9.66
CA GLU A 232 -4.63 -9.23 10.19
C GLU A 232 -3.20 -9.78 10.21
N PRO A 233 -2.18 -8.91 10.15
CA PRO A 233 -0.78 -9.31 10.33
C PRO A 233 -0.58 -10.01 11.68
N ALA A 234 0.46 -10.80 11.79
CA ALA A 234 0.86 -11.43 13.04
C ALA A 234 1.11 -10.40 14.15
N ALA A 235 0.82 -10.75 15.38
CA ALA A 235 0.97 -9.86 16.53
C ALA A 235 2.37 -9.21 16.64
N PRO A 236 3.50 -9.92 16.40
CA PRO A 236 4.82 -9.30 16.42
C PRO A 236 5.02 -8.24 15.32
N ILE A 237 4.42 -8.44 14.15
CA ILE A 237 4.48 -7.44 13.07
C ILE A 237 3.68 -6.20 13.47
N GLN A 238 2.48 -6.38 14.05
CA GLN A 238 1.66 -5.26 14.53
C GLN A 238 2.36 -4.47 15.65
N ALA A 239 3.08 -5.17 16.54
CA ALA A 239 3.72 -4.54 17.69
C ALA A 239 5.01 -3.80 17.35
N ILE A 240 5.88 -4.42 16.54
CA ILE A 240 7.31 -4.05 16.46
C ILE A 240 7.68 -3.43 15.09
N ALA A 241 7.03 -3.86 14.00
CA ALA A 241 7.37 -3.34 12.68
C ALA A 241 6.86 -1.89 12.50
N PRO A 242 7.61 -1.01 11.80
CA PRO A 242 7.13 0.32 11.47
C PRO A 242 5.92 0.23 10.53
N GLY A 243 4.99 1.16 10.67
CA GLY A 243 3.79 1.23 9.86
C GLY A 243 3.96 2.03 8.57
N ILE A 244 2.86 2.66 8.17
CA ILE A 244 2.84 3.67 7.10
C ILE A 244 3.31 4.98 7.70
N GLU A 245 4.39 5.52 7.16
CA GLU A 245 5.07 6.71 7.66
C GLU A 245 5.38 7.69 6.52
N ALA A 246 5.49 8.96 6.84
CA ALA A 246 5.97 9.96 5.90
C ALA A 246 7.49 9.90 5.79
N GLY A 247 8.01 9.88 4.57
CA GLY A 247 9.45 9.76 4.38
C GLY A 247 9.90 9.75 2.92
N ALA A 248 11.13 9.34 2.74
CA ALA A 248 11.75 9.13 1.45
C ALA A 248 12.58 7.85 1.46
N GLN A 249 12.51 7.08 0.39
CA GLN A 249 13.34 5.89 0.23
C GLN A 249 13.92 5.80 -1.17
N ILE A 250 15.09 5.20 -1.26
CA ILE A 250 15.72 4.74 -2.51
C ILE A 250 15.81 3.22 -2.51
N GLY A 251 15.75 2.62 -3.67
CA GLY A 251 15.91 1.18 -3.79
C GLY A 251 15.66 0.66 -5.19
N LYS A 252 16.01 -0.59 -5.40
CA LYS A 252 15.77 -1.28 -6.67
C LYS A 252 15.96 -2.78 -6.56
N PRO A 253 15.42 -3.55 -7.52
CA PRO A 253 15.86 -4.92 -7.75
C PRO A 253 17.26 -4.94 -8.37
N ILE A 254 18.05 -5.95 -8.02
CA ILE A 254 19.39 -6.24 -8.53
C ILE A 254 19.49 -7.72 -8.93
N PHE A 255 20.56 -8.11 -9.65
CA PHE A 255 20.79 -9.48 -10.09
C PHE A 255 19.59 -10.10 -10.82
N ASP A 256 19.12 -9.42 -11.88
CA ASP A 256 17.94 -9.83 -12.64
C ASP A 256 16.71 -10.11 -11.76
N GLN A 257 16.47 -9.22 -10.81
CA GLN A 257 15.38 -9.27 -9.83
C GLN A 257 15.49 -10.43 -8.82
N ARG A 258 16.67 -11.07 -8.72
CA ARG A 258 16.93 -12.09 -7.71
C ARG A 258 17.18 -11.52 -6.32
N ALA A 259 17.47 -10.23 -6.20
CA ALA A 259 17.59 -9.55 -4.93
C ALA A 259 16.99 -8.15 -5.03
N THR A 260 16.58 -7.59 -3.90
CA THR A 260 16.13 -6.19 -3.78
C THR A 260 16.83 -5.54 -2.61
N TRP A 261 17.06 -4.25 -2.71
CA TRP A 261 17.45 -3.45 -1.56
C TRP A 261 16.63 -2.17 -1.51
N ALA A 262 16.35 -1.70 -0.31
CA ALA A 262 15.72 -0.43 -0.03
C ALA A 262 16.39 0.22 1.18
N LEU A 263 16.52 1.54 1.14
CA LEU A 263 17.01 2.37 2.25
C LEU A 263 16.17 3.63 2.30
N GLY A 264 15.60 3.94 3.45
CA GLY A 264 14.72 5.09 3.63
C GLY A 264 14.93 5.81 4.93
N LEU A 265 14.50 7.08 4.93
CA LEU A 265 14.41 7.95 6.10
C LEU A 265 12.96 8.34 6.28
N PHE A 266 12.44 8.14 7.48
CA PHE A 266 11.04 8.34 7.80
C PHE A 266 10.86 9.20 9.04
N ALA A 267 9.66 9.77 9.19
CA ALA A 267 9.21 10.48 10.37
C ALA A 267 8.13 9.64 11.09
N PRO A 268 8.51 8.83 12.09
CA PRO A 268 7.58 7.97 12.81
C PRO A 268 6.47 8.77 13.49
N GLY A 269 5.25 8.23 13.48
CA GLY A 269 4.07 8.93 14.02
C GLY A 269 3.44 9.98 13.10
N ALA A 270 4.07 10.31 11.96
CA ALA A 270 3.46 11.13 10.90
C ALA A 270 2.61 10.31 9.93
N GLY A 271 2.16 9.13 10.34
CA GLY A 271 1.46 8.16 9.49
C GLY A 271 -0.05 8.35 9.45
N ALA A 272 -0.70 7.57 8.58
CA ALA A 272 -2.12 7.66 8.25
C ALA A 272 -3.10 7.39 9.40
N GLN A 273 -2.65 6.76 10.47
CA GLN A 273 -3.56 6.32 11.54
C GLN A 273 -3.79 7.37 12.61
N GLU A 274 -2.96 8.41 12.68
CA GLU A 274 -3.13 9.50 13.64
C GLU A 274 -3.26 10.83 12.90
N TYR A 275 -4.47 11.32 12.84
CA TYR A 275 -4.84 12.53 12.12
C TYR A 275 -4.06 13.76 12.57
N GLY A 276 -3.21 14.27 11.70
CA GLY A 276 -2.70 15.63 11.77
C GLY A 276 -1.70 15.92 12.88
N ASN A 277 -1.25 14.95 13.63
CA ASN A 277 -0.15 15.14 14.55
C ASN A 277 1.15 15.15 13.75
N ALA A 278 1.80 16.31 13.71
CA ALA A 278 3.18 16.36 13.26
C ALA A 278 3.99 15.45 14.19
N SER A 279 4.73 14.51 13.60
CA SER A 279 5.65 13.69 14.38
C SER A 279 6.58 14.61 15.16
N GLN A 280 6.64 14.43 16.47
CA GLN A 280 7.66 15.02 17.32
C GLN A 280 8.95 14.18 17.28
N ASN A 281 8.91 13.02 16.64
CA ASN A 281 10.04 12.12 16.46
C ASN A 281 10.85 12.55 15.24
N PHE A 282 12.16 12.62 15.40
CA PHE A 282 13.04 13.22 14.41
C PHE A 282 13.44 12.29 13.29
N GLY A 283 13.20 11.02 13.39
CA GLY A 283 13.43 10.15 12.27
C GLY A 283 13.70 8.70 12.60
N SER A 284 13.40 7.86 11.64
CA SER A 284 13.89 6.50 11.57
C SER A 284 14.63 6.29 10.26
N ALA A 285 15.72 5.52 10.33
CA ALA A 285 16.44 5.03 9.16
C ALA A 285 16.12 3.56 9.01
N VAL A 286 15.44 3.19 7.90
CA VAL A 286 15.00 1.83 7.64
C VAL A 286 15.72 1.27 6.43
N GLY A 287 16.30 0.07 6.58
CA GLY A 287 16.92 -0.67 5.49
C GLY A 287 16.35 -2.07 5.36
N ARG A 288 16.18 -2.57 4.13
CA ARG A 288 15.77 -3.94 3.83
C ARG A 288 16.58 -4.49 2.67
N LEU A 289 16.99 -5.74 2.77
CA LEU A 289 17.64 -6.52 1.73
C LEU A 289 16.90 -7.84 1.58
N THR A 290 16.58 -8.23 0.34
CA THR A 290 15.96 -9.53 0.05
C THR A 290 16.75 -10.29 -1.00
N TRP A 291 16.64 -11.60 -0.97
CA TRP A 291 17.31 -12.49 -1.90
C TRP A 291 16.41 -13.68 -2.23
N LEU A 292 16.41 -14.09 -3.50
CA LEU A 292 15.71 -15.24 -4.04
C LEU A 292 16.74 -16.29 -4.50
N PRO A 293 17.22 -17.15 -3.60
CA PRO A 293 18.11 -18.28 -3.97
C PRO A 293 17.49 -19.17 -5.01
N GLU A 294 16.20 -19.44 -4.89
CA GLU A 294 15.38 -20.16 -5.85
C GLU A 294 14.23 -19.28 -6.34
N TYR A 295 14.10 -19.13 -7.64
CA TYR A 295 13.01 -18.38 -8.25
C TYR A 295 12.71 -18.94 -9.62
N HIS A 296 11.71 -19.83 -9.68
CA HIS A 296 11.17 -20.44 -10.87
C HIS A 296 9.65 -20.21 -10.88
N PRO A 297 9.22 -18.97 -11.23
CA PRO A 297 7.79 -18.66 -11.28
C PRO A 297 7.19 -19.33 -12.52
N ASP A 298 6.17 -20.13 -12.33
CA ASP A 298 5.36 -20.67 -13.40
C ASP A 298 3.88 -20.35 -13.11
N GLN A 299 3.31 -19.47 -13.92
CA GLN A 299 1.91 -19.06 -13.77
C GLN A 299 0.96 -19.99 -14.55
N ASP A 300 1.46 -20.62 -15.60
CA ASP A 300 0.68 -21.54 -16.44
C ASP A 300 0.58 -22.91 -15.76
N ASN A 301 1.65 -23.34 -15.10
CA ASN A 301 1.68 -24.56 -14.30
C ASN A 301 2.07 -24.27 -12.84
N PRO A 302 1.12 -23.83 -11.98
CA PRO A 302 1.41 -23.47 -10.59
C PRO A 302 2.04 -24.60 -9.77
N ALA A 303 1.86 -25.86 -10.16
CA ALA A 303 2.50 -26.99 -9.48
C ALA A 303 4.03 -26.98 -9.58
N GLU A 304 4.58 -26.31 -10.58
CA GLU A 304 6.02 -26.16 -10.78
C GLU A 304 6.59 -24.86 -10.23
N ASN A 305 5.76 -23.99 -9.70
CA ASN A 305 6.22 -22.74 -9.08
C ASN A 305 7.09 -23.02 -7.85
N ARG A 306 8.34 -22.52 -7.86
CA ARG A 306 9.30 -22.68 -6.77
C ARG A 306 9.95 -21.36 -6.43
N ILE A 307 9.82 -20.98 -5.17
CA ILE A 307 10.36 -19.73 -4.69
C ILE A 307 10.96 -19.97 -3.29
N LEU A 308 12.20 -19.55 -3.10
CA LEU A 308 12.79 -19.38 -1.79
C LEU A 308 13.15 -17.90 -1.62
N HIS A 309 12.50 -17.26 -0.69
CA HIS A 309 12.74 -15.87 -0.31
C HIS A 309 13.44 -15.84 1.04
N LEU A 310 14.51 -15.07 1.11
CA LEU A 310 15.20 -14.71 2.35
C LEU A 310 15.33 -13.20 2.41
N GLY A 311 15.23 -12.63 3.61
CA GLY A 311 15.43 -11.20 3.77
C GLY A 311 15.88 -10.84 5.18
N LEU A 312 16.44 -9.65 5.25
CA LEU A 312 16.83 -9.01 6.50
C LEU A 312 16.47 -7.52 6.44
N SER A 313 16.17 -6.96 7.60
CA SER A 313 15.83 -5.55 7.72
C SER A 313 16.31 -4.99 9.05
N ALA A 314 16.53 -3.67 9.07
CA ALA A 314 16.87 -2.93 10.27
C ALA A 314 16.17 -1.58 10.27
N ASN A 315 15.73 -1.13 11.44
CA ASN A 315 15.19 0.19 11.69
C ASN A 315 15.90 0.82 12.89
N PHE A 316 16.50 1.98 12.68
CA PHE A 316 17.10 2.79 13.72
C PHE A 316 16.24 4.02 13.95
N LEU A 317 15.50 4.03 15.05
CA LEU A 317 14.62 5.10 15.46
C LEU A 317 15.35 6.05 16.39
N TYR A 318 15.23 7.35 16.16
CA TYR A 318 15.55 8.40 17.11
C TYR A 318 14.28 9.21 17.44
N SER A 319 13.91 9.22 18.71
CA SER A 319 12.71 9.90 19.23
C SER A 319 13.08 11.18 19.96
N ALA A 320 12.74 12.32 19.40
CA ALA A 320 12.97 13.62 20.07
C ALA A 320 11.95 13.89 21.21
N SER A 321 10.82 13.19 21.20
CA SER A 321 9.83 13.24 22.28
C SER A 321 10.21 12.37 23.46
N SER A 322 11.30 11.63 23.38
CA SER A 322 11.72 10.63 24.38
C SER A 322 10.61 9.63 24.71
N SER A 323 9.83 9.22 23.70
CA SER A 323 8.74 8.27 23.85
C SER A 323 8.79 7.20 22.76
N VAL A 324 8.81 5.93 23.20
CA VAL A 324 8.68 4.74 22.35
C VAL A 324 7.61 3.85 22.95
N ARG A 325 6.76 3.24 22.13
CA ARG A 325 5.68 2.35 22.59
C ARG A 325 5.48 1.22 21.61
N TYR A 326 5.34 0.00 22.14
CA TYR A 326 4.97 -1.18 21.40
C TYR A 326 3.66 -1.74 21.92
N GLN A 327 2.74 -2.07 21.01
CA GLN A 327 1.43 -2.60 21.38
C GLN A 327 0.85 -3.47 20.28
N SER A 328 0.02 -4.44 20.64
CA SER A 328 -0.69 -5.26 19.67
C SER A 328 -2.05 -5.74 20.14
N ARG A 329 -2.90 -6.00 19.16
CA ARG A 329 -4.15 -6.74 19.29
C ARG A 329 -3.91 -8.22 19.05
N PRO A 330 -4.82 -9.12 19.48
CA PRO A 330 -4.68 -10.56 19.27
C PRO A 330 -5.08 -10.97 17.85
N GLU A 331 -4.45 -10.38 16.83
CA GLU A 331 -4.65 -10.66 15.40
C GLU A 331 -6.12 -10.55 14.93
N SER A 332 -6.89 -9.75 15.65
CA SER A 332 -8.27 -9.36 15.32
C SER A 332 -8.44 -7.86 15.53
N TYR A 333 -8.95 -7.16 14.54
CA TYR A 333 -9.09 -5.70 14.64
C TYR A 333 -10.26 -5.28 15.55
N ILE A 334 -11.27 -6.16 15.71
CA ILE A 334 -12.42 -5.92 16.59
C ILE A 334 -12.03 -6.11 18.08
N ALA A 335 -11.02 -6.94 18.35
CA ALA A 335 -10.51 -7.13 19.70
C ALA A 335 -9.79 -5.88 20.23
N PRO A 336 -9.74 -5.68 21.56
CA PRO A 336 -8.95 -4.63 22.19
C PRO A 336 -7.45 -4.86 22.02
N THR A 337 -6.65 -3.82 22.24
CA THR A 337 -5.21 -3.95 22.47
C THR A 337 -4.99 -4.68 23.78
N ILE A 338 -4.16 -5.72 23.79
CA ILE A 338 -4.00 -6.61 24.95
C ILE A 338 -2.57 -6.75 25.47
N ILE A 339 -1.58 -6.48 24.60
CA ILE A 339 -0.18 -6.35 25.01
C ILE A 339 0.28 -4.92 24.68
N ASP A 340 0.96 -4.28 25.62
CA ASP A 340 1.30 -2.86 25.53
C ASP A 340 2.40 -2.51 26.54
N THR A 341 3.54 -1.98 26.06
CA THR A 341 4.63 -1.51 26.92
C THR A 341 4.26 -0.26 27.70
N GLY A 342 3.20 0.45 27.31
CA GLY A 342 3.04 1.86 27.68
C GLY A 342 4.08 2.74 26.99
N GLU A 343 4.08 4.03 27.34
CA GLU A 343 5.08 4.98 26.86
C GLU A 343 6.39 4.78 27.62
N LEU A 344 7.45 4.38 26.90
CA LEU A 344 8.79 4.21 27.45
C LEU A 344 9.55 5.55 27.35
N ASN A 345 10.25 5.96 28.41
CA ASN A 345 11.09 7.14 28.40
C ASN A 345 12.42 6.89 27.68
N ALA A 346 12.33 6.74 26.35
CA ALA A 346 13.42 6.31 25.50
C ALA A 346 13.60 7.24 24.30
N ASN A 347 14.84 7.56 23.96
CA ASN A 347 15.15 8.41 22.80
C ASN A 347 15.58 7.62 21.56
N SER A 348 15.82 6.32 21.69
CA SER A 348 16.27 5.51 20.58
C SER A 348 15.73 4.09 20.65
N ALA A 349 15.58 3.47 19.48
CA ALA A 349 15.32 2.05 19.37
C ALA A 349 16.03 1.50 18.13
N ALA A 350 16.59 0.29 18.23
CA ALA A 350 17.17 -0.44 17.14
C ALA A 350 16.41 -1.75 16.94
N THR A 351 15.70 -1.86 15.83
CA THR A 351 14.89 -3.04 15.49
C THR A 351 15.56 -3.80 14.36
N PHE A 352 15.67 -5.11 14.50
CA PHE A 352 16.20 -6.03 13.50
C PHE A 352 15.12 -7.05 13.13
N GLY A 353 15.03 -7.36 11.84
CA GLY A 353 14.09 -8.33 11.30
C GLY A 353 14.77 -9.35 10.39
N LEU A 354 14.38 -10.61 10.54
CA LEU A 354 14.71 -11.70 9.63
C LEU A 354 13.42 -12.23 9.01
N GLU A 355 13.44 -12.54 7.73
CA GLU A 355 12.30 -13.03 7.00
C GLU A 355 12.68 -14.19 6.08
N ALA A 356 11.82 -15.19 6.02
CA ALA A 356 11.95 -16.32 5.12
C ALA A 356 10.58 -16.77 4.60
N ALA A 357 10.53 -17.14 3.33
CA ALA A 357 9.37 -17.80 2.76
C ALA A 357 9.77 -18.80 1.69
N TRP A 358 9.06 -19.92 1.66
CA TRP A 358 9.24 -20.96 0.67
C TRP A 358 7.89 -21.29 0.03
N VAL A 359 7.89 -21.38 -1.30
CA VAL A 359 6.73 -21.79 -2.10
C VAL A 359 7.14 -22.98 -2.94
N ASN A 360 6.34 -24.02 -2.91
CA ASN A 360 6.52 -25.22 -3.74
C ASN A 360 5.16 -25.67 -4.25
N GLY A 361 4.84 -25.27 -5.46
CA GLY A 361 3.51 -25.49 -6.03
C GLY A 361 2.42 -24.89 -5.13
N PRO A 362 1.41 -25.68 -4.72
CA PRO A 362 0.30 -25.21 -3.90
C PRO A 362 0.65 -25.02 -2.40
N PHE A 363 1.84 -25.40 -1.97
CA PHE A 363 2.28 -25.26 -0.60
C PHE A 363 3.17 -24.05 -0.40
N SER A 364 3.00 -23.36 0.70
CA SER A 364 3.94 -22.32 1.12
C SER A 364 4.14 -22.30 2.63
N VAL A 365 5.33 -21.86 3.03
CA VAL A 365 5.71 -21.59 4.41
C VAL A 365 6.28 -20.18 4.45
N GLN A 366 5.94 -19.42 5.49
CA GLN A 366 6.51 -18.09 5.72
C GLN A 366 6.72 -17.91 7.22
N GLY A 367 7.80 -17.22 7.58
CA GLY A 367 8.06 -16.83 8.95
C GLY A 367 8.95 -15.61 9.03
N GLU A 368 8.81 -14.87 10.12
CA GLU A 368 9.62 -13.70 10.44
C GLU A 368 9.96 -13.70 11.94
N PHE A 369 11.10 -13.12 12.25
CA PHE A 369 11.55 -12.81 13.59
C PHE A 369 11.91 -11.33 13.68
N LEU A 370 11.43 -10.65 14.70
CA LEU A 370 11.77 -9.26 14.99
C LEU A 370 12.28 -9.14 16.43
N ARG A 371 13.28 -8.28 16.61
CA ARG A 371 13.80 -7.87 17.90
C ARG A 371 14.07 -6.38 17.90
N SER A 372 13.58 -5.67 18.92
CA SER A 372 13.84 -4.26 19.15
C SER A 372 14.57 -4.08 20.48
N ASN A 373 15.69 -3.39 20.44
CA ASN A 373 16.42 -2.93 21.63
C ASN A 373 16.14 -1.42 21.79
N VAL A 374 15.63 -1.03 22.95
CA VAL A 374 15.18 0.34 23.26
C VAL A 374 16.12 0.93 24.29
N GLY A 375 16.77 2.03 23.95
CA GLY A 375 17.65 2.79 24.86
C GLY A 375 16.84 3.68 25.78
N GLU A 376 16.63 3.28 27.01
CA GLU A 376 15.90 4.03 28.01
C GLU A 376 16.83 4.80 28.94
N TYR A 377 16.44 6.02 29.31
CA TYR A 377 17.31 6.95 30.07
C TYR A 377 17.61 6.50 31.49
N ASP A 378 16.63 5.90 32.16
CA ASP A 378 16.69 5.71 33.61
C ASP A 378 17.08 4.29 34.05
N VAL A 379 16.95 3.30 33.20
CA VAL A 379 17.02 1.88 33.58
C VAL A 379 17.97 1.04 32.72
N GLY A 380 18.43 1.60 31.60
CA GLY A 380 19.27 0.89 30.63
C GLY A 380 18.46 0.29 29.49
N ASP A 381 19.09 -0.54 28.68
CA ASP A 381 18.50 -1.08 27.45
C ASP A 381 17.43 -2.12 27.76
N LEU A 382 16.25 -1.93 27.16
CA LEU A 382 15.14 -2.91 27.14
C LEU A 382 15.13 -3.65 25.82
N ALA A 383 14.70 -4.91 25.82
CA ALA A 383 14.61 -5.74 24.62
C ALA A 383 13.25 -6.42 24.49
N PHE A 384 12.58 -6.16 23.37
CA PHE A 384 11.31 -6.78 23.00
C PHE A 384 11.48 -7.59 21.73
N TYR A 385 10.77 -8.70 21.62
CA TYR A 385 10.87 -9.54 20.45
C TYR A 385 9.58 -10.26 20.12
N GLY A 386 9.50 -10.76 18.90
CA GLY A 386 8.44 -11.64 18.50
C GLY A 386 8.75 -12.34 17.19
N TYR A 387 8.01 -13.40 16.93
CA TYR A 387 8.14 -14.20 15.74
C TYR A 387 6.81 -14.81 15.35
N TYR A 388 6.72 -15.18 14.08
CA TYR A 388 5.64 -16.03 13.61
C TYR A 388 6.17 -16.99 12.54
N ALA A 389 5.44 -18.08 12.38
CA ALA A 389 5.55 -18.95 11.23
C ALA A 389 4.16 -19.44 10.83
N TYR A 390 3.92 -19.58 9.54
CA TYR A 390 2.70 -20.19 9.05
C TYR A 390 2.95 -21.08 7.84
N VAL A 391 2.03 -22.02 7.66
CA VAL A 391 1.93 -22.86 6.47
C VAL A 391 0.64 -22.52 5.73
N SER A 392 0.66 -22.67 4.41
CA SER A 392 -0.49 -22.46 3.54
C SER A 392 -0.55 -23.52 2.48
N TRP A 393 -1.77 -23.97 2.14
CA TRP A 393 -2.03 -24.95 1.11
C TRP A 393 -3.27 -24.59 0.29
N TYR A 394 -3.07 -24.40 -1.01
CA TYR A 394 -4.16 -24.20 -1.95
C TYR A 394 -4.74 -25.55 -2.37
N LEU A 395 -5.93 -25.89 -1.86
CA LEU A 395 -6.64 -27.15 -2.15
C LEU A 395 -7.01 -27.27 -3.64
N THR A 396 -7.18 -26.16 -4.31
CA THR A 396 -7.58 -26.06 -5.70
C THR A 396 -6.39 -26.04 -6.67
N GLY A 397 -5.15 -26.13 -6.15
CA GLY A 397 -3.92 -26.31 -6.92
C GLY A 397 -3.28 -25.00 -7.42
N GLU A 398 -3.75 -23.84 -6.97
CA GLU A 398 -3.06 -22.58 -7.19
C GLU A 398 -1.73 -22.55 -6.44
N SER A 399 -0.88 -21.59 -6.78
CA SER A 399 0.37 -21.32 -6.07
C SER A 399 0.44 -19.83 -5.69
N ARG A 400 1.08 -19.55 -4.58
CA ARG A 400 1.20 -18.19 -4.05
C ARG A 400 2.07 -17.32 -4.95
N PRO A 401 1.53 -16.24 -5.55
CA PRO A 401 2.29 -15.43 -6.50
C PRO A 401 3.19 -14.42 -5.78
N TYR A 402 4.35 -14.15 -6.36
CA TYR A 402 5.38 -13.29 -5.81
C TYR A 402 5.74 -12.15 -6.77
N ASN A 403 6.09 -10.99 -6.22
CA ASN A 403 6.61 -9.84 -6.95
C ASN A 403 8.10 -9.64 -6.62
N PRO A 404 9.02 -10.04 -7.51
CA PRO A 404 10.45 -9.95 -7.25
C PRO A 404 10.95 -8.50 -7.21
N VAL A 405 10.26 -7.56 -7.84
CA VAL A 405 10.62 -6.13 -7.79
C VAL A 405 10.32 -5.52 -6.42
N ALA A 406 9.20 -5.90 -5.83
CA ALA A 406 8.82 -5.43 -4.50
C ALA A 406 9.44 -6.27 -3.36
N GLY A 407 9.96 -7.45 -3.67
CA GLY A 407 10.42 -8.39 -2.66
C GLY A 407 9.29 -8.84 -1.73
N ALA A 408 8.06 -9.08 -2.26
CA ALA A 408 6.86 -9.37 -1.49
C ALA A 408 5.86 -10.23 -2.28
N PHE A 409 4.92 -10.84 -1.58
CA PHE A 409 3.82 -11.56 -2.23
C PHE A 409 2.80 -10.60 -2.86
N LYS A 410 2.07 -11.08 -3.85
CA LYS A 410 1.05 -10.32 -4.57
C LYS A 410 -0.25 -11.09 -4.68
N ARG A 411 -1.27 -10.45 -5.26
CA ARG A 411 -2.61 -10.99 -5.43
C ARG A 411 -2.62 -12.35 -6.13
N LEU A 412 -3.36 -13.29 -5.52
CA LEU A 412 -3.77 -14.52 -6.18
C LEU A 412 -4.96 -14.25 -7.12
N ILE A 413 -4.89 -14.78 -8.31
CA ILE A 413 -6.00 -14.82 -9.26
C ILE A 413 -6.43 -16.28 -9.37
N PRO A 414 -7.69 -16.64 -9.01
CA PRO A 414 -8.17 -18.00 -9.11
C PRO A 414 -8.21 -18.45 -10.59
N ARG A 415 -7.75 -19.68 -10.84
CA ARG A 415 -7.74 -20.25 -12.20
C ARG A 415 -9.13 -20.43 -12.77
N HIS A 416 -10.08 -20.79 -11.91
CA HIS A 416 -11.49 -21.05 -12.26
C HIS A 416 -12.39 -20.29 -11.28
N SER A 417 -12.78 -19.09 -11.66
CA SER A 417 -13.59 -18.20 -10.81
C SER A 417 -15.03 -18.69 -10.63
N VAL A 418 -15.61 -18.40 -9.47
CA VAL A 418 -17.05 -18.62 -9.20
C VAL A 418 -17.86 -17.81 -10.20
N GLY A 419 -18.93 -18.42 -10.75
CA GLY A 419 -19.76 -17.80 -11.79
C GLY A 419 -19.21 -17.98 -13.21
N HIS A 420 -18.00 -18.52 -13.38
CA HIS A 420 -17.39 -18.84 -14.66
C HIS A 420 -17.00 -20.32 -14.76
N GLY A 421 -17.85 -21.19 -14.20
CA GLY A 421 -17.68 -22.64 -14.26
C GLY A 421 -16.69 -23.21 -13.23
N GLY A 422 -16.22 -22.42 -12.29
CA GLY A 422 -15.29 -22.84 -11.24
C GLY A 422 -15.81 -22.59 -9.82
N LEU A 423 -15.04 -23.10 -8.84
CA LEU A 423 -15.30 -22.92 -7.42
C LEU A 423 -14.46 -21.77 -6.80
N GLY A 424 -13.67 -21.06 -7.61
CA GLY A 424 -12.65 -20.16 -7.08
C GLY A 424 -11.43 -20.91 -6.58
N ALA A 425 -10.54 -20.22 -5.86
CA ALA A 425 -9.40 -20.82 -5.18
C ALA A 425 -9.66 -20.93 -3.68
N VAL A 426 -9.28 -22.06 -3.07
CA VAL A 426 -9.43 -22.31 -1.64
C VAL A 426 -8.07 -22.57 -1.04
N GLU A 427 -7.71 -21.76 -0.04
CA GLU A 427 -6.45 -21.83 0.70
C GLU A 427 -6.74 -22.19 2.18
N LEU A 428 -6.05 -23.20 2.70
CA LEU A 428 -5.99 -23.48 4.13
C LEU A 428 -4.70 -22.91 4.71
N THR A 429 -4.78 -22.31 5.90
CA THR A 429 -3.63 -21.69 6.56
C THR A 429 -3.59 -22.06 8.05
N CYS A 430 -2.37 -22.16 8.60
CA CYS A 430 -2.17 -22.33 10.04
C CYS A 430 -0.93 -21.54 10.47
N ARG A 431 -1.10 -20.61 11.43
CA ARG A 431 -0.06 -19.72 11.96
C ARG A 431 0.13 -19.90 13.45
N LEU A 432 1.39 -19.99 13.86
CA LEU A 432 1.81 -19.75 15.24
C LEU A 432 2.53 -18.41 15.30
N SER A 433 2.17 -17.58 16.27
CA SER A 433 2.86 -16.32 16.55
C SER A 433 3.12 -16.17 18.04
N HIS A 434 4.21 -15.47 18.37
CA HIS A 434 4.58 -15.11 19.73
C HIS A 434 5.14 -13.70 19.76
N THR A 435 4.74 -12.93 20.77
CA THR A 435 5.23 -11.57 21.03
C THR A 435 5.49 -11.42 22.51
N ASP A 436 6.69 -10.99 22.87
CA ASP A 436 7.10 -10.68 24.25
C ASP A 436 7.45 -9.20 24.38
N LEU A 437 6.61 -8.48 25.11
CA LEU A 437 6.79 -7.08 25.44
C LEU A 437 7.12 -6.90 26.93
N THR A 438 7.78 -7.90 27.54
CA THR A 438 8.14 -7.89 28.94
C THR A 438 9.66 -7.92 29.09
N ASP A 439 10.23 -6.87 29.65
CA ASP A 439 11.65 -6.82 29.98
C ASP A 439 11.90 -5.80 31.10
N GLY A 440 12.83 -6.10 32.01
CA GLY A 440 13.12 -5.27 33.16
C GLY A 440 11.85 -4.99 33.99
N TYR A 441 11.52 -3.73 34.15
CA TYR A 441 10.32 -3.27 34.86
C TYR A 441 9.07 -3.25 33.97
N VAL A 442 9.23 -3.37 32.65
CA VAL A 442 8.11 -3.32 31.69
C VAL A 442 7.36 -4.64 31.69
N GLN A 443 6.08 -4.58 32.05
CA GLN A 443 5.14 -5.71 32.06
C GLN A 443 4.14 -5.53 30.90
N GLY A 444 4.63 -5.40 29.67
CA GLY A 444 3.81 -5.17 28.48
C GLY A 444 2.99 -6.37 28.01
N GLY A 445 3.27 -7.55 28.58
CA GLY A 445 2.58 -8.80 28.32
C GLY A 445 3.25 -9.66 27.25
N ARG A 446 2.98 -10.98 27.34
CA ARG A 446 3.38 -12.02 26.37
C ARG A 446 2.15 -12.60 25.73
N LEU A 447 2.10 -12.57 24.43
CA LEU A 447 0.99 -13.12 23.64
C LEU A 447 1.47 -14.26 22.76
N THR A 448 0.84 -15.42 22.88
CA THR A 448 1.03 -16.54 21.95
C THR A 448 -0.31 -16.86 21.29
N MET A 449 -0.33 -16.89 19.95
CA MET A 449 -1.52 -17.18 19.16
C MET A 449 -1.28 -18.39 18.26
N LEU A 450 -2.27 -19.27 18.20
CA LEU A 450 -2.39 -20.31 17.18
C LEU A 450 -3.63 -20.00 16.35
N MET A 451 -3.45 -19.71 15.08
CA MET A 451 -4.53 -19.38 14.16
C MET A 451 -4.64 -20.39 13.03
N ALA A 452 -5.87 -20.86 12.75
CA ALA A 452 -6.22 -21.60 11.55
C ALA A 452 -7.10 -20.73 10.65
N GLY A 453 -6.92 -20.80 9.33
CA GLY A 453 -7.67 -19.98 8.39
C GLY A 453 -8.11 -20.74 7.16
N VAL A 454 -9.24 -20.32 6.61
CA VAL A 454 -9.73 -20.68 5.28
C VAL A 454 -9.92 -19.43 4.48
N ASN A 455 -9.26 -19.32 3.35
CA ASN A 455 -9.41 -18.23 2.41
C ASN A 455 -10.09 -18.75 1.15
N TRP A 456 -11.22 -18.16 0.81
CA TRP A 456 -11.92 -18.47 -0.42
C TRP A 456 -11.84 -17.26 -1.38
N TYR A 457 -11.05 -17.41 -2.42
CA TYR A 457 -10.92 -16.45 -3.50
C TYR A 457 -11.98 -16.77 -4.56
N LEU A 458 -13.14 -16.15 -4.43
CA LEU A 458 -14.28 -16.41 -5.33
C LEU A 458 -14.00 -15.94 -6.75
N GLN A 459 -13.42 -14.72 -6.84
CA GLN A 459 -13.05 -14.06 -8.09
C GLN A 459 -11.74 -13.28 -7.88
N PRO A 460 -11.09 -12.75 -8.91
CA PRO A 460 -9.87 -11.97 -8.77
C PRO A 460 -9.93 -10.82 -7.76
N HIS A 461 -11.15 -10.31 -7.53
CA HIS A 461 -11.42 -9.13 -6.71
C HIS A 461 -12.36 -9.38 -5.53
N ILE A 462 -12.77 -10.63 -5.30
CA ILE A 462 -13.67 -11.01 -4.21
C ILE A 462 -13.04 -12.14 -3.42
N ARG A 463 -12.78 -11.88 -2.13
CA ARG A 463 -12.21 -12.84 -1.20
C ARG A 463 -13.07 -12.92 0.05
N TRP A 464 -13.34 -14.15 0.51
CA TRP A 464 -13.98 -14.42 1.79
C TRP A 464 -12.99 -15.19 2.68
N MET A 465 -12.79 -14.71 3.89
CA MET A 465 -11.82 -15.26 4.84
C MET A 465 -12.52 -15.68 6.11
N PHE A 466 -12.08 -16.79 6.67
CA PHE A 466 -12.48 -17.29 7.98
C PHE A 466 -11.23 -17.60 8.77
N ASN A 467 -11.11 -17.06 9.99
CA ASN A 467 -10.02 -17.38 10.88
C ASN A 467 -10.58 -17.84 12.23
N TYR A 468 -10.00 -18.90 12.75
CA TYR A 468 -10.19 -19.38 14.11
C TYR A 468 -8.86 -19.27 14.86
N GLY A 469 -8.84 -18.60 16.01
CA GLY A 469 -7.67 -18.35 16.82
C GLY A 469 -7.82 -18.89 18.24
N ASN A 470 -6.74 -19.45 18.77
CA ASN A 470 -6.56 -19.73 20.17
C ASN A 470 -5.37 -18.91 20.66
N GLY A 471 -5.57 -18.05 21.66
CA GLY A 471 -4.56 -17.18 22.23
C GLY A 471 -4.39 -17.36 23.71
N HIS A 472 -3.14 -17.23 24.17
CA HIS A 472 -2.77 -17.17 25.57
C HIS A 472 -1.98 -15.89 25.81
N ILE A 473 -2.38 -15.13 26.81
CA ILE A 473 -1.68 -13.93 27.29
C ILE A 473 -1.26 -14.11 28.74
N SER A 474 -0.06 -13.63 29.07
CA SER A 474 0.50 -13.65 30.43
C SER A 474 1.56 -12.56 30.60
N GLY A 475 2.00 -12.33 31.84
CA GLY A 475 3.15 -11.46 32.14
C GLY A 475 2.88 -9.97 31.95
N GLY A 476 1.64 -9.55 31.94
CA GLY A 476 1.20 -8.15 31.85
C GLY A 476 0.02 -7.88 32.76
N PRO A 477 -0.70 -6.79 32.55
CA PRO A 477 -1.90 -6.43 33.32
C PRO A 477 -3.07 -7.40 33.04
N ASN A 478 -3.00 -8.14 31.95
CA ASN A 478 -4.01 -9.12 31.55
C ASN A 478 -3.40 -10.53 31.59
N ASP A 479 -4.15 -11.51 32.11
CA ASP A 479 -3.80 -12.93 32.09
C ASP A 479 -5.02 -13.76 31.70
N GLY A 480 -4.86 -14.71 30.79
CA GLY A 480 -5.98 -15.54 30.38
C GLY A 480 -5.82 -16.18 29.01
N ASN A 481 -6.90 -16.85 28.60
CA ASN A 481 -6.97 -17.47 27.28
C ASN A 481 -8.13 -16.87 26.50
N MET A 482 -7.99 -16.88 25.19
CA MET A 482 -9.02 -16.40 24.27
C MET A 482 -9.20 -17.36 23.10
N PHE A 483 -10.44 -17.52 22.67
CA PHE A 483 -10.81 -18.16 21.42
C PHE A 483 -11.46 -17.08 20.55
N ILE A 484 -11.00 -16.96 19.32
CA ILE A 484 -11.46 -15.95 18.36
C ILE A 484 -12.02 -16.69 17.16
N PHE A 485 -13.24 -16.37 16.78
CA PHE A 485 -13.81 -16.73 15.49
C PHE A 485 -14.08 -15.45 14.72
N GLN A 486 -13.48 -15.30 13.54
CA GLN A 486 -13.63 -14.08 12.74
C GLN A 486 -13.76 -14.39 11.26
N THR A 487 -14.45 -13.51 10.56
CA THR A 487 -14.69 -13.59 9.13
C THR A 487 -14.55 -12.23 8.48
N ARG A 488 -14.02 -12.19 7.26
CA ARG A 488 -13.92 -10.98 6.43
C ARG A 488 -14.41 -11.27 5.02
N ILE A 489 -15.27 -10.41 4.50
CA ILE A 489 -15.52 -10.32 3.09
C ILE A 489 -14.84 -9.07 2.54
N GLY A 490 -14.05 -9.23 1.49
CA GLY A 490 -13.33 -8.16 0.81
C GLY A 490 -13.68 -8.11 -0.66
N VAL A 491 -13.93 -6.90 -1.17
CA VAL A 491 -14.16 -6.60 -2.58
C VAL A 491 -13.28 -5.43 -2.96
N ASP A 492 -12.59 -5.53 -4.11
CA ASP A 492 -11.83 -4.41 -4.66
C ASP A 492 -11.90 -4.39 -6.20
N PHE A 493 -11.55 -3.28 -6.82
CA PHE A 493 -11.49 -3.12 -8.28
C PHE A 493 -10.53 -2.00 -8.68
#